data_daacaef19493db20436649dd319077dd
#
_entry.id   daacaef19493db20436649dd319077dd
#
_cell.length_a   1.000
_cell.length_b   1.000
_cell.length_c   1.000
_cell.angle_alpha   90.00
_cell.angle_beta   90.00
_cell.angle_gamma   90.00
#
_symmetry.space_group_name_H-M   'P 1'
#
loop_
_entity.id
_entity.type
_entity.pdbx_description
1 polymer ?
#
loop_
_entity_poly.entity_id
_entity_poly.type
_entity_poly.pdbx_seq_one_letter_code
_entity_poly.pdbx_strand_id
1 'polypeptide(L)'
;MMDHYRHIVRRRLLLLLLLALLIVASLLFDFMLGPSGLPLQSLWQTLTDPASADPGIRAIVWDIRLPYAVMAIIVGLALGLAGAEMQTILNNPLASPFTLGVSSAAAFGAALAIVLGIGLPGIPGQWFISANAFIFALLAALLLDGITRWTQVATSGVILFGIALVFTFNALVSMLQFIANEDTLQGLMFWTMGSIDRASWSKVAILLVALALVMPLSLRSAWALTALRLGEDRAISFGINVRRLRLSTLLRISILSALSVAFVGPIGFIGLVAPHIARMLFGEDHRFYLPASALIGALVLSLASIASKNLIPGAIIPVGIVTSLVGVPFFLSIILRHRGQV
;
A
#
# COMPACT_ATOMS: atom_id res chain seq x y z
N MET A 1 -18.57 33.85 8.08
CA MET A 1 -18.66 32.43 7.71
C MET A 1 -17.81 32.08 6.48
N MET A 2 -17.90 32.82 5.37
CA MET A 2 -17.09 32.56 4.15
C MET A 2 -15.58 32.65 4.36
N ASP A 3 -15.10 33.65 5.11
CA ASP A 3 -13.67 33.85 5.36
C ASP A 3 -13.09 32.72 6.24
N HIS A 4 -13.83 32.26 7.22
CA HIS A 4 -13.41 31.11 8.04
C HIS A 4 -13.30 29.82 7.21
N TYR A 5 -14.26 29.54 6.33
CA TYR A 5 -14.20 28.39 5.41
C TYR A 5 -13.00 28.48 4.45
N ARG A 6 -12.77 29.66 3.86
CA ARG A 6 -11.61 29.91 2.98
C ARG A 6 -10.29 29.68 3.71
N HIS A 7 -10.20 30.10 4.98
CA HIS A 7 -9.01 29.87 5.80
C HIS A 7 -8.75 28.37 6.04
N ILE A 8 -9.79 27.59 6.37
CA ILE A 8 -9.67 26.15 6.55
C ILE A 8 -9.21 25.47 5.24
N VAL A 9 -9.83 25.79 4.11
CA VAL A 9 -9.45 25.22 2.80
C VAL A 9 -8.02 25.58 2.45
N ARG A 10 -7.61 26.87 2.60
CA ARG A 10 -6.24 27.30 2.35
C ARG A 10 -5.23 26.58 3.22
N ARG A 11 -5.50 26.42 4.51
CA ARG A 11 -4.63 25.64 5.43
C ARG A 11 -4.48 24.19 4.97
N ARG A 12 -5.57 23.52 4.57
CA ARG A 12 -5.53 22.14 4.08
C ARG A 12 -4.74 22.02 2.78
N LEU A 13 -4.90 22.94 1.85
CA LEU A 13 -4.12 22.96 0.60
C LEU A 13 -2.63 23.21 0.86
N LEU A 14 -2.28 24.10 1.78
CA LEU A 14 -0.88 24.32 2.18
C LEU A 14 -0.27 23.06 2.84
N LEU A 15 -1.03 22.34 3.65
CA LEU A 15 -0.56 21.07 4.23
C LEU A 15 -0.37 19.98 3.16
N LEU A 16 -1.24 19.88 2.16
CA LEU A 16 -1.04 18.95 1.03
C LEU A 16 0.21 19.31 0.22
N LEU A 17 0.43 20.60 -0.03
CA LEU A 17 1.64 21.06 -0.70
C LEU A 17 2.90 20.75 0.11
N LEU A 18 2.85 20.99 1.42
CA LEU A 18 3.96 20.63 2.32
C LEU A 18 4.26 19.13 2.28
N LEU A 19 3.24 18.27 2.32
CA LEU A 19 3.40 16.83 2.19
C LEU A 19 4.05 16.46 0.86
N ALA A 20 3.62 17.07 -0.25
CA ALA A 20 4.21 16.83 -1.56
C ALA A 20 5.70 17.24 -1.59
N LEU A 21 6.06 18.38 -1.01
CA LEU A 21 7.45 18.83 -0.89
C LEU A 21 8.29 17.89 -0.02
N LEU A 22 7.74 17.41 1.09
CA LEU A 22 8.40 16.43 1.96
C LEU A 22 8.62 15.10 1.24
N ILE A 23 7.68 14.67 0.40
CA ILE A 23 7.83 13.46 -0.43
C ILE A 23 8.95 13.64 -1.45
N VAL A 24 9.03 14.78 -2.12
CA VAL A 24 10.13 15.06 -3.06
C VAL A 24 11.47 15.08 -2.34
N ALA A 25 11.57 15.73 -1.19
CA ALA A 25 12.77 15.73 -0.36
C ALA A 25 13.16 14.31 0.09
N SER A 26 12.18 13.52 0.54
CA SER A 26 12.36 12.13 0.94
C SER A 26 12.80 11.24 -0.22
N LEU A 27 12.23 11.44 -1.43
CA LEU A 27 12.65 10.73 -2.64
C LEU A 27 14.12 10.98 -2.97
N LEU A 28 14.52 12.25 -2.96
CA LEU A 28 15.92 12.63 -3.24
C LEU A 28 16.86 12.02 -2.19
N PHE A 29 16.46 12.06 -0.94
CA PHE A 29 17.26 11.50 0.15
C PHE A 29 17.35 9.97 0.06
N ASP A 30 16.25 9.29 -0.22
CA ASP A 30 16.22 7.84 -0.42
C ASP A 30 17.07 7.39 -1.62
N PHE A 31 17.03 8.15 -2.71
CA PHE A 31 17.86 7.93 -3.90
C PHE A 31 19.37 8.09 -3.60
N MET A 32 19.75 9.07 -2.78
CA MET A 32 21.14 9.31 -2.39
C MET A 32 21.72 8.19 -1.55
N LEU A 33 20.89 7.48 -0.79
CA LEU A 33 21.30 6.38 0.08
C LEU A 33 21.35 5.06 -0.66
N GLY A 34 22.33 4.23 -0.32
CA GLY A 34 22.43 2.87 -0.85
C GLY A 34 23.75 2.20 -0.45
N PRO A 35 23.80 0.86 -0.41
CA PRO A 35 24.92 0.11 0.08
C PRO A 35 26.19 0.24 -0.77
N SER A 36 26.08 0.70 -2.02
CA SER A 36 27.21 0.83 -2.96
C SER A 36 28.16 2.00 -2.65
N GLY A 37 27.86 2.86 -1.66
CA GLY A 37 28.76 3.95 -1.24
C GLY A 37 29.16 4.93 -2.34
N LEU A 38 28.33 5.09 -3.39
CA LEU A 38 28.66 5.97 -4.53
C LEU A 38 28.70 7.44 -4.08
N PRO A 39 29.72 8.22 -4.50
CA PRO A 39 29.80 9.65 -4.22
C PRO A 39 28.59 10.39 -4.80
N LEU A 40 28.12 11.41 -4.10
CA LEU A 40 26.97 12.24 -4.52
C LEU A 40 27.21 12.85 -5.92
N GLN A 41 28.44 13.26 -6.21
CA GLN A 41 28.82 13.81 -7.51
C GLN A 41 28.60 12.80 -8.65
N SER A 42 29.00 11.55 -8.45
CA SER A 42 28.80 10.48 -9.44
C SER A 42 27.31 10.17 -9.66
N LEU A 43 26.51 10.19 -8.59
CA LEU A 43 25.05 10.02 -8.70
C LEU A 43 24.43 11.14 -9.53
N TRP A 44 24.80 12.38 -9.24
CA TRP A 44 24.28 13.55 -9.95
C TRP A 44 24.70 13.57 -11.42
N GLN A 45 25.98 13.32 -11.73
CA GLN A 45 26.48 13.23 -13.09
C GLN A 45 25.76 12.13 -13.87
N THR A 46 25.60 10.93 -13.31
CA THR A 46 24.89 9.83 -13.98
C THR A 46 23.41 10.13 -14.18
N LEU A 47 22.79 10.91 -13.30
CA LEU A 47 21.39 11.30 -13.44
C LEU A 47 21.21 12.32 -14.57
N THR A 48 22.12 13.29 -14.70
CA THR A 48 22.04 14.37 -15.68
C THR A 48 22.61 13.99 -17.05
N ASP A 49 23.63 13.15 -17.09
CA ASP A 49 24.26 12.66 -18.32
C ASP A 49 24.53 11.14 -18.25
N PRO A 50 23.49 10.31 -18.44
CA PRO A 50 23.61 8.86 -18.36
C PRO A 50 24.54 8.26 -19.43
N ALA A 51 24.75 8.96 -20.55
CA ALA A 51 25.53 8.45 -21.65
C ALA A 51 27.05 8.48 -21.38
N SER A 52 27.52 9.43 -20.58
CA SER A 52 28.92 9.57 -20.18
C SER A 52 29.32 8.72 -18.96
N ALA A 53 28.34 8.15 -18.26
CA ALA A 53 28.57 7.39 -17.04
C ALA A 53 29.13 5.98 -17.34
N ASP A 54 29.91 5.45 -16.39
CA ASP A 54 30.29 4.04 -16.38
C ASP A 54 29.04 3.14 -16.43
N PRO A 55 29.01 2.08 -17.27
CA PRO A 55 27.84 1.21 -17.41
C PRO A 55 27.37 0.60 -16.08
N GLY A 56 28.28 0.26 -15.17
CA GLY A 56 27.94 -0.29 -13.86
C GLY A 56 27.26 0.76 -12.95
N ILE A 57 27.82 1.98 -12.93
CA ILE A 57 27.23 3.10 -12.15
C ILE A 57 25.87 3.48 -12.73
N ARG A 58 25.74 3.52 -14.06
CA ARG A 58 24.46 3.78 -14.73
C ARG A 58 23.40 2.76 -14.35
N ALA A 59 23.73 1.46 -14.37
CA ALA A 59 22.79 0.41 -13.96
C ALA A 59 22.35 0.57 -12.49
N ILE A 60 23.29 0.88 -11.59
CA ILE A 60 22.96 1.11 -10.17
C ILE A 60 21.99 2.29 -10.02
N VAL A 61 22.23 3.39 -10.74
CA VAL A 61 21.41 4.61 -10.61
C VAL A 61 20.04 4.43 -11.24
N TRP A 62 20.00 4.00 -12.51
CA TRP A 62 18.77 4.01 -13.32
C TRP A 62 17.93 2.74 -13.19
N ASP A 63 18.56 1.56 -12.96
CA ASP A 63 17.83 0.29 -12.93
C ASP A 63 17.60 -0.24 -11.51
N ILE A 64 18.32 0.30 -10.50
CA ILE A 64 18.17 -0.13 -9.10
C ILE A 64 17.68 1.00 -8.21
N ARG A 65 18.49 2.06 -7.98
CA ARG A 65 18.19 3.09 -6.97
C ARG A 65 16.95 3.91 -7.29
N LEU A 66 16.82 4.36 -8.52
CA LEU A 66 15.72 5.23 -8.92
C LEU A 66 14.37 4.49 -8.93
N PRO A 67 14.24 3.30 -9.57
CA PRO A 67 13.00 2.50 -9.47
C PRO A 67 12.64 2.14 -8.05
N TYR A 68 13.62 1.82 -7.19
CA TYR A 68 13.41 1.51 -5.78
C TYR A 68 12.78 2.70 -5.03
N ALA A 69 13.37 3.89 -5.12
CA ALA A 69 12.88 5.08 -4.44
C ALA A 69 11.49 5.53 -4.95
N VAL A 70 11.28 5.47 -6.27
CA VAL A 70 9.98 5.79 -6.89
C VAL A 70 8.92 4.77 -6.51
N MET A 71 9.24 3.47 -6.48
CA MET A 71 8.31 2.42 -6.09
C MET A 71 7.85 2.58 -4.64
N ALA A 72 8.74 2.96 -3.72
CA ALA A 72 8.37 3.24 -2.33
C ALA A 72 7.25 4.30 -2.25
N ILE A 73 7.37 5.36 -3.01
CA ILE A 73 6.36 6.43 -3.05
C ILE A 73 5.05 5.92 -3.65
N ILE A 74 5.09 5.27 -4.82
CA ILE A 74 3.88 4.85 -5.54
C ILE A 74 3.12 3.77 -4.76
N VAL A 75 3.81 2.81 -4.16
CA VAL A 75 3.19 1.80 -3.28
C VAL A 75 2.59 2.47 -2.04
N GLY A 76 3.30 3.42 -1.44
CA GLY A 76 2.79 4.19 -0.31
C GLY A 76 1.53 4.99 -0.65
N LEU A 77 1.49 5.65 -1.82
CA LEU A 77 0.29 6.33 -2.35
C LEU A 77 -0.88 5.35 -2.50
N ALA A 78 -0.63 4.20 -3.13
CA ALA A 78 -1.64 3.19 -3.40
C ALA A 78 -2.23 2.58 -2.11
N LEU A 79 -1.37 2.16 -1.19
CA LEU A 79 -1.79 1.57 0.09
C LEU A 79 -2.45 2.59 1.03
N GLY A 80 -1.98 3.83 1.06
CA GLY A 80 -2.59 4.92 1.83
C GLY A 80 -4.00 5.24 1.35
N LEU A 81 -4.20 5.35 0.02
CA LEU A 81 -5.52 5.56 -0.57
C LEU A 81 -6.45 4.36 -0.33
N ALA A 82 -5.98 3.14 -0.62
CA ALA A 82 -6.74 1.92 -0.42
C ALA A 82 -7.18 1.74 1.05
N GLY A 83 -6.29 2.04 1.99
CA GLY A 83 -6.59 2.01 3.43
C GLY A 83 -7.67 3.02 3.82
N ALA A 84 -7.60 4.25 3.33
CA ALA A 84 -8.59 5.30 3.59
C ALA A 84 -9.99 4.92 3.09
N GLU A 85 -10.08 4.42 1.88
CA GLU A 85 -11.33 3.94 1.29
C GLU A 85 -11.88 2.73 2.06
N MET A 86 -11.02 1.75 2.43
CA MET A 86 -11.43 0.56 3.19
C MET A 86 -12.01 0.94 4.56
N GLN A 87 -11.31 1.80 5.30
CA GLN A 87 -11.78 2.28 6.60
C GLN A 87 -13.13 3.01 6.50
N THR A 88 -13.36 3.71 5.40
CA THR A 88 -14.61 4.45 5.17
C THR A 88 -15.78 3.51 4.89
N ILE A 89 -15.63 2.58 3.94
CA ILE A 89 -16.75 1.69 3.54
C ILE A 89 -17.11 0.66 4.60
N LEU A 90 -16.14 0.27 5.44
CA LEU A 90 -16.36 -0.64 6.58
C LEU A 90 -16.65 0.09 7.88
N ASN A 91 -16.64 1.43 7.85
CA ASN A 91 -16.79 2.28 9.06
C ASN A 91 -15.93 1.78 10.23
N ASN A 92 -14.71 1.34 9.92
CA ASN A 92 -13.78 0.76 10.89
C ASN A 92 -12.38 1.33 10.69
N PRO A 93 -11.82 2.07 11.66
CA PRO A 93 -10.49 2.67 11.56
C PRO A 93 -9.35 1.62 11.57
N LEU A 94 -9.64 0.36 11.89
CA LEU A 94 -8.69 -0.75 11.94
C LEU A 94 -8.71 -1.59 10.66
N ALA A 95 -9.59 -1.28 9.72
CA ALA A 95 -9.68 -2.01 8.46
C ALA A 95 -8.55 -1.60 7.50
N SER A 96 -7.94 -2.58 6.89
CA SER A 96 -6.99 -2.40 5.78
C SER A 96 -7.01 -3.62 4.88
N PRO A 97 -6.55 -3.53 3.63
CA PRO A 97 -6.43 -4.70 2.76
C PRO A 97 -5.54 -5.81 3.34
N PHE A 98 -4.54 -5.43 4.14
CA PHE A 98 -3.66 -6.37 4.83
C PHE A 98 -4.42 -7.18 5.89
N THR A 99 -5.25 -6.53 6.72
CA THR A 99 -6.00 -7.19 7.79
C THR A 99 -7.17 -8.05 7.31
N LEU A 100 -7.60 -7.87 6.07
CA LEU A 100 -8.73 -8.58 5.46
C LEU A 100 -8.33 -9.73 4.53
N GLY A 101 -7.07 -10.17 4.57
CA GLY A 101 -6.62 -11.38 3.93
C GLY A 101 -6.12 -11.23 2.49
N VAL A 102 -6.19 -10.06 1.88
CA VAL A 102 -5.69 -9.81 0.52
C VAL A 102 -4.18 -10.12 0.42
N SER A 103 -3.41 -9.67 1.40
CA SER A 103 -1.95 -9.92 1.44
C SER A 103 -1.61 -11.39 1.71
N SER A 104 -2.37 -12.08 2.57
CA SER A 104 -2.18 -13.51 2.83
C SER A 104 -2.51 -14.36 1.61
N ALA A 105 -3.56 -14.00 0.86
CA ALA A 105 -3.90 -14.65 -0.41
C ALA A 105 -2.80 -14.44 -1.46
N ALA A 106 -2.26 -13.22 -1.56
CA ALA A 106 -1.13 -12.93 -2.44
C ALA A 106 0.10 -13.77 -2.08
N ALA A 107 0.39 -13.93 -0.78
CA ALA A 107 1.47 -14.75 -0.29
C ALA A 107 1.27 -16.23 -0.67
N PHE A 108 0.05 -16.76 -0.62
CA PHE A 108 -0.26 -18.10 -1.09
C PHE A 108 -0.06 -18.24 -2.60
N GLY A 109 -0.50 -17.27 -3.40
CA GLY A 109 -0.26 -17.25 -4.84
C GLY A 109 1.23 -17.25 -5.20
N ALA A 110 2.01 -16.43 -4.50
CA ALA A 110 3.47 -16.43 -4.64
C ALA A 110 4.10 -17.74 -4.21
N ALA A 111 3.63 -18.35 -3.11
CA ALA A 111 4.11 -19.63 -2.61
C ALA A 111 3.87 -20.77 -3.59
N LEU A 112 2.71 -20.82 -4.26
CA LEU A 112 2.44 -21.77 -5.34
C LEU A 112 3.45 -21.65 -6.47
N ALA A 113 3.77 -20.42 -6.87
CA ALA A 113 4.74 -20.18 -7.94
C ALA A 113 6.17 -20.55 -7.52
N ILE A 114 6.59 -20.18 -6.30
CA ILE A 114 7.96 -20.38 -5.82
C ILE A 114 8.22 -21.87 -5.48
N VAL A 115 7.30 -22.52 -4.75
CA VAL A 115 7.51 -23.86 -4.19
C VAL A 115 7.16 -24.95 -5.20
N LEU A 116 6.03 -24.81 -5.90
CA LEU A 116 5.51 -25.85 -6.80
C LEU A 116 5.70 -25.53 -8.29
N GLY A 117 6.11 -24.30 -8.65
CA GLY A 117 6.16 -23.87 -10.03
C GLY A 117 4.78 -23.79 -10.70
N ILE A 118 3.70 -23.73 -9.91
CA ILE A 118 2.33 -23.66 -10.41
C ILE A 118 1.94 -22.20 -10.64
N GLY A 119 1.48 -21.90 -11.84
CA GLY A 119 1.04 -20.55 -12.19
C GLY A 119 0.38 -20.49 -13.56
N LEU A 120 0.05 -19.29 -14.02
CA LEU A 120 -0.58 -19.08 -15.32
C LEU A 120 0.37 -19.49 -16.45
N PRO A 121 -0.09 -20.33 -17.39
CA PRO A 121 0.69 -20.70 -18.57
C PRO A 121 1.00 -19.46 -19.44
N GLY A 122 2.20 -19.42 -20.02
CA GLY A 122 2.59 -18.36 -20.97
C GLY A 122 3.05 -17.05 -20.34
N ILE A 123 3.07 -16.93 -19.01
CA ILE A 123 3.61 -15.75 -18.33
C ILE A 123 5.15 -15.83 -18.28
N PRO A 124 5.90 -14.80 -18.72
CA PRO A 124 7.36 -14.76 -18.61
C PRO A 124 7.82 -14.93 -17.16
N GLY A 125 8.97 -15.63 -16.94
CA GLY A 125 9.45 -15.99 -15.61
C GLY A 125 9.56 -14.83 -14.62
N GLN A 126 9.97 -13.64 -15.09
CA GLN A 126 10.06 -12.43 -14.27
C GLN A 126 8.71 -11.93 -13.72
N TRP A 127 7.59 -12.29 -14.36
CA TRP A 127 6.23 -11.93 -13.97
C TRP A 127 5.47 -13.06 -13.27
N PHE A 128 6.00 -14.27 -13.29
CA PHE A 128 5.29 -15.46 -12.87
C PHE A 128 4.81 -15.40 -11.42
N ILE A 129 5.70 -15.05 -10.51
CA ILE A 129 5.36 -14.89 -9.08
C ILE A 129 4.38 -13.73 -8.88
N SER A 130 4.64 -12.57 -9.51
CA SER A 130 3.78 -11.39 -9.38
C SER A 130 2.39 -11.60 -9.94
N ALA A 131 2.25 -12.29 -11.07
CA ALA A 131 0.95 -12.62 -11.66
C ALA A 131 0.13 -13.54 -10.75
N ASN A 132 0.76 -14.59 -10.20
CA ASN A 132 0.10 -15.47 -9.24
C ASN A 132 -0.34 -14.73 -7.98
N ALA A 133 0.55 -13.95 -7.37
CA ALA A 133 0.23 -13.14 -6.20
C ALA A 133 -0.93 -12.18 -6.48
N PHE A 134 -0.93 -11.51 -7.62
CA PHE A 134 -2.01 -10.62 -8.04
C PHE A 134 -3.35 -11.34 -8.17
N ILE A 135 -3.39 -12.51 -8.83
CA ILE A 135 -4.63 -13.26 -9.04
C ILE A 135 -5.23 -13.69 -7.71
N PHE A 136 -4.43 -14.26 -6.81
CA PHE A 136 -4.94 -14.70 -5.51
C PHE A 136 -5.36 -13.54 -4.62
N ALA A 137 -4.65 -12.41 -4.66
CA ALA A 137 -5.07 -11.17 -3.99
C ALA A 137 -6.42 -10.66 -4.53
N LEU A 138 -6.58 -10.65 -5.86
CA LEU A 138 -7.82 -10.24 -6.51
C LEU A 138 -8.97 -11.20 -6.18
N LEU A 139 -8.73 -12.51 -6.20
CA LEU A 139 -9.74 -13.52 -5.82
C LEU A 139 -10.19 -13.33 -4.37
N ALA A 140 -9.27 -13.11 -3.42
CA ALA A 140 -9.63 -12.83 -2.03
C ALA A 140 -10.48 -11.57 -1.89
N ALA A 141 -10.13 -10.52 -2.61
CA ALA A 141 -10.90 -9.28 -2.64
C ALA A 141 -12.30 -9.47 -3.24
N LEU A 142 -12.41 -10.26 -4.32
CA LEU A 142 -13.71 -10.61 -4.93
C LEU A 142 -14.54 -11.52 -4.01
N LEU A 143 -13.93 -12.39 -3.24
CA LEU A 143 -14.62 -13.20 -2.23
C LEU A 143 -15.19 -12.32 -1.11
N LEU A 144 -14.42 -11.33 -0.61
CA LEU A 144 -14.90 -10.35 0.35
C LEU A 144 -16.09 -9.55 -0.21
N ASP A 145 -16.00 -9.13 -1.47
CA ASP A 145 -17.10 -8.43 -2.15
C ASP A 145 -18.31 -9.33 -2.34
N GLY A 146 -18.13 -10.57 -2.78
CA GLY A 146 -19.18 -11.56 -2.97
C GLY A 146 -19.99 -11.85 -1.70
N ILE A 147 -19.31 -11.98 -0.57
CA ILE A 147 -19.97 -12.21 0.72
C ILE A 147 -20.80 -10.99 1.17
N THR A 148 -20.25 -9.78 0.98
CA THR A 148 -21.01 -8.56 1.27
C THR A 148 -22.27 -8.43 0.44
N ARG A 149 -22.26 -8.97 -0.80
CA ARG A 149 -23.46 -8.95 -1.67
C ARG A 149 -24.49 -10.00 -1.30
N TRP A 150 -24.02 -11.21 -0.98
CA TRP A 150 -24.89 -12.38 -0.92
C TRP A 150 -25.61 -12.54 0.42
N THR A 151 -24.97 -12.13 1.50
CA THR A 151 -25.47 -12.44 2.85
C THR A 151 -26.07 -11.25 3.58
N GLN A 152 -26.08 -10.04 3.02
CA GLN A 152 -26.46 -8.79 3.72
C GLN A 152 -25.80 -8.68 5.12
N VAL A 153 -24.63 -9.29 5.26
CA VAL A 153 -23.90 -9.36 6.53
C VAL A 153 -23.48 -7.96 6.93
N ALA A 154 -23.70 -7.64 8.19
CA ALA A 154 -23.21 -6.42 8.81
C ALA A 154 -21.68 -6.30 8.64
N THR A 155 -21.16 -5.09 8.75
CA THR A 155 -19.71 -4.80 8.62
C THR A 155 -18.83 -5.71 9.48
N SER A 156 -19.31 -6.09 10.67
CA SER A 156 -18.65 -7.06 11.57
C SER A 156 -18.43 -8.43 10.95
N GLY A 157 -19.40 -8.91 10.15
CA GLY A 157 -19.28 -10.20 9.46
C GLY A 157 -18.26 -10.18 8.33
N VAL A 158 -18.11 -9.04 7.61
CA VAL A 158 -17.07 -8.87 6.59
C VAL A 158 -15.68 -8.93 7.22
N ILE A 159 -15.51 -8.31 8.38
CA ILE A 159 -14.25 -8.33 9.12
C ILE A 159 -13.94 -9.76 9.60
N LEU A 160 -14.92 -10.46 10.16
CA LEU A 160 -14.76 -11.85 10.61
C LEU A 160 -14.39 -12.77 9.47
N PHE A 161 -15.02 -12.61 8.30
CA PHE A 161 -14.66 -13.36 7.10
C PHE A 161 -13.26 -13.04 6.61
N GLY A 162 -12.86 -11.77 6.64
CA GLY A 162 -11.48 -11.36 6.32
C GLY A 162 -10.45 -12.03 7.23
N ILE A 163 -10.72 -12.09 8.53
CA ILE A 163 -9.89 -12.81 9.50
C ILE A 163 -9.82 -14.31 9.16
N ALA A 164 -10.94 -14.93 8.80
CA ALA A 164 -10.96 -16.32 8.37
C ALA A 164 -10.12 -16.55 7.12
N LEU A 165 -10.16 -15.63 6.14
CA LEU A 165 -9.28 -15.67 4.96
C LEU A 165 -7.80 -15.60 5.34
N VAL A 166 -7.42 -14.69 6.26
CA VAL A 166 -6.04 -14.58 6.76
C VAL A 166 -5.56 -15.93 7.31
N PHE A 167 -6.31 -16.54 8.22
CA PHE A 167 -5.93 -17.82 8.82
C PHE A 167 -5.89 -18.95 7.79
N THR A 168 -6.84 -19.00 6.87
CA THR A 168 -6.89 -20.04 5.82
C THR A 168 -5.67 -19.94 4.91
N PHE A 169 -5.38 -18.76 4.35
CA PHE A 169 -4.25 -18.58 3.46
C PHE A 169 -2.91 -18.75 4.19
N ASN A 170 -2.79 -18.29 5.43
CA ASN A 170 -1.58 -18.55 6.22
C ASN A 170 -1.35 -20.03 6.48
N ALA A 171 -2.40 -20.80 6.77
CA ALA A 171 -2.30 -22.26 6.91
C ALA A 171 -1.86 -22.95 5.59
N LEU A 172 -2.40 -22.50 4.44
CA LEU A 172 -2.00 -23.00 3.13
C LEU A 172 -0.54 -22.63 2.79
N VAL A 173 -0.10 -21.43 3.13
CA VAL A 173 1.32 -21.05 2.98
C VAL A 173 2.21 -21.91 3.86
N SER A 174 1.83 -22.16 5.12
CA SER A 174 2.60 -23.03 6.04
C SER A 174 2.68 -24.45 5.53
N MET A 175 1.62 -24.97 4.90
CA MET A 175 1.65 -26.29 4.27
C MET A 175 2.65 -26.34 3.10
N LEU A 176 2.71 -25.29 2.27
CA LEU A 176 3.70 -25.20 1.20
C LEU A 176 5.12 -25.04 1.75
N GLN A 177 5.31 -24.28 2.83
CA GLN A 177 6.61 -24.18 3.52
C GLN A 177 7.10 -25.54 4.05
N PHE A 178 6.17 -26.36 4.55
CA PHE A 178 6.51 -27.71 5.08
C PHE A 178 7.04 -28.66 4.00
N ILE A 179 6.56 -28.57 2.77
CA ILE A 179 6.99 -29.42 1.66
C ILE A 179 8.08 -28.79 0.79
N ALA A 180 8.43 -27.53 1.02
CA ALA A 180 9.44 -26.78 0.28
C ALA A 180 10.85 -27.36 0.53
N ASN A 181 11.71 -27.33 -0.49
CA ASN A 181 13.14 -27.52 -0.29
C ASN A 181 13.79 -26.24 0.27
N GLU A 182 15.06 -26.31 0.68
CA GLU A 182 15.76 -25.20 1.35
C GLU A 182 15.78 -23.93 0.51
N ASP A 183 16.07 -24.01 -0.79
CA ASP A 183 16.18 -22.85 -1.69
C ASP A 183 14.81 -22.17 -1.91
N THR A 184 13.77 -22.96 -2.14
CA THR A 184 12.41 -22.41 -2.34
C THR A 184 11.81 -21.87 -1.04
N LEU A 185 12.13 -22.49 0.10
CA LEU A 185 11.74 -22.01 1.42
C LEU A 185 12.38 -20.65 1.71
N GLN A 186 13.68 -20.52 1.45
CA GLN A 186 14.39 -19.25 1.61
C GLN A 186 13.79 -18.16 0.71
N GLY A 187 13.55 -18.46 -0.58
CA GLY A 187 12.93 -17.54 -1.52
C GLY A 187 11.54 -17.08 -1.06
N LEU A 188 10.73 -18.02 -0.54
CA LEU A 188 9.39 -17.70 -0.01
C LEU A 188 9.47 -16.84 1.26
N MET A 189 10.39 -17.13 2.17
CA MET A 189 10.60 -16.33 3.38
C MET A 189 10.95 -14.88 3.02
N PHE A 190 11.91 -14.65 2.12
CA PHE A 190 12.25 -13.30 1.66
C PHE A 190 11.08 -12.62 0.93
N TRP A 191 10.28 -13.38 0.18
CA TRP A 191 9.11 -12.80 -0.49
C TRP A 191 8.06 -12.32 0.51
N THR A 192 7.79 -13.10 1.55
CA THR A 192 6.77 -12.79 2.58
C THR A 192 7.17 -11.65 3.52
N MET A 193 8.45 -11.30 3.58
CA MET A 193 8.93 -10.15 4.37
C MET A 193 8.55 -8.79 3.77
N GLY A 194 8.20 -8.74 2.50
CA GLY A 194 7.87 -7.50 1.79
C GLY A 194 9.08 -6.60 1.57
N SER A 195 9.52 -6.47 0.33
CA SER A 195 10.70 -5.69 -0.02
C SER A 195 10.50 -4.91 -1.33
N ILE A 196 11.04 -3.70 -1.36
CA ILE A 196 11.01 -2.82 -2.55
C ILE A 196 12.13 -3.17 -3.54
N ASP A 197 13.08 -4.03 -3.18
CA ASP A 197 14.20 -4.46 -4.03
C ASP A 197 13.78 -5.12 -5.35
N ARG A 198 12.53 -5.59 -5.42
CA ARG A 198 11.92 -6.14 -6.65
C ARG A 198 11.36 -5.10 -7.59
N ALA A 199 11.58 -3.81 -7.31
CA ALA A 199 11.13 -2.71 -8.15
C ALA A 199 11.80 -2.78 -9.53
N SER A 200 11.01 -2.46 -10.55
CA SER A 200 11.47 -2.23 -11.92
C SER A 200 10.61 -1.17 -12.57
N TRP A 201 11.12 -0.51 -13.60
CA TRP A 201 10.36 0.52 -14.31
C TRP A 201 9.02 0.03 -14.86
N SER A 202 8.95 -1.23 -15.31
CA SER A 202 7.70 -1.82 -15.80
C SER A 202 6.66 -1.95 -14.70
N LYS A 203 7.07 -2.39 -13.50
CA LYS A 203 6.18 -2.49 -12.34
C LYS A 203 5.76 -1.12 -11.84
N VAL A 204 6.70 -0.15 -11.81
CA VAL A 204 6.42 1.26 -11.48
C VAL A 204 5.37 1.81 -12.44
N ALA A 205 5.54 1.63 -13.75
CA ALA A 205 4.61 2.12 -14.76
C ALA A 205 3.20 1.52 -14.60
N ILE A 206 3.09 0.22 -14.38
CA ILE A 206 1.80 -0.46 -14.19
C ILE A 206 1.07 0.10 -12.96
N LEU A 207 1.75 0.20 -11.81
CA LEU A 207 1.12 0.70 -10.59
C LEU A 207 0.79 2.19 -10.69
N LEU A 208 1.65 2.97 -11.36
CA LEU A 208 1.40 4.39 -11.61
C LEU A 208 0.16 4.60 -12.49
N VAL A 209 0.01 3.82 -13.56
CA VAL A 209 -1.18 3.86 -14.43
C VAL A 209 -2.43 3.47 -13.63
N ALA A 210 -2.37 2.40 -12.84
CA ALA A 210 -3.48 2.00 -11.99
C ALA A 210 -3.87 3.12 -11.01
N LEU A 211 -2.89 3.74 -10.36
CA LEU A 211 -3.12 4.86 -9.44
C LEU A 211 -3.69 6.09 -10.16
N ALA A 212 -3.18 6.41 -11.35
CA ALA A 212 -3.67 7.53 -12.16
C ALA A 212 -5.12 7.35 -12.63
N LEU A 213 -5.56 6.11 -12.81
CA LEU A 213 -6.96 5.79 -13.13
C LEU A 213 -7.84 5.76 -11.87
N VAL A 214 -7.35 5.19 -10.79
CA VAL A 214 -8.13 5.00 -9.56
C VAL A 214 -8.29 6.31 -8.78
N MET A 215 -7.26 7.13 -8.64
CA MET A 215 -7.31 8.38 -7.86
C MET A 215 -8.43 9.34 -8.31
N PRO A 216 -8.62 9.65 -9.60
CA PRO A 216 -9.74 10.48 -10.04
C PRO A 216 -11.11 9.86 -9.74
N LEU A 217 -11.24 8.53 -9.84
CA LEU A 217 -12.49 7.84 -9.50
C LEU A 217 -12.79 7.91 -8.00
N SER A 218 -11.76 7.80 -7.17
CA SER A 218 -11.86 7.97 -5.71
C SER A 218 -12.28 9.38 -5.35
N LEU A 219 -11.67 10.39 -5.97
CA LEU A 219 -12.00 11.80 -5.74
C LEU A 219 -13.43 12.14 -6.21
N ARG A 220 -13.91 11.57 -7.32
CA ARG A 220 -15.31 11.71 -7.75
C ARG A 220 -16.28 11.15 -6.73
N SER A 221 -15.90 10.11 -6.01
CA SER A 221 -16.70 9.47 -4.96
C SER A 221 -16.55 10.16 -3.58
N ALA A 222 -15.68 11.17 -3.45
CA ALA A 222 -15.31 11.77 -2.17
C ALA A 222 -16.51 12.30 -1.38
N TRP A 223 -17.46 12.98 -2.05
CA TRP A 223 -18.65 13.48 -1.39
C TRP A 223 -19.54 12.32 -0.88
N ALA A 224 -19.74 11.29 -1.69
CA ALA A 224 -20.55 10.13 -1.31
C ALA A 224 -19.90 9.35 -0.15
N LEU A 225 -18.57 9.22 -0.15
CA LEU A 225 -17.81 8.61 0.94
C LEU A 225 -17.91 9.44 2.23
N THR A 226 -17.85 10.77 2.13
CA THR A 226 -18.06 11.66 3.28
C THR A 226 -19.46 11.51 3.86
N ALA A 227 -20.48 11.45 3.00
CA ALA A 227 -21.87 11.24 3.44
C ALA A 227 -22.06 9.86 4.10
N LEU A 228 -21.40 8.82 3.58
CA LEU A 228 -21.45 7.46 4.18
C LEU A 228 -20.92 7.44 5.63
N ARG A 229 -19.95 8.29 5.97
CA ARG A 229 -19.44 8.43 7.33
C ARG A 229 -20.48 8.99 8.33
N LEU A 230 -21.52 9.68 7.83
CA LEU A 230 -22.62 10.18 8.67
C LEU A 230 -23.66 9.08 8.98
N GLY A 231 -23.49 7.90 8.42
CA GLY A 231 -24.39 6.75 8.57
C GLY A 231 -25.05 6.36 7.24
N GLU A 232 -25.36 5.07 7.11
CA GLU A 232 -25.93 4.50 5.89
C GLU A 232 -27.30 5.09 5.54
N ASP A 233 -28.19 5.21 6.56
CA ASP A 233 -29.53 5.77 6.37
C ASP A 233 -29.49 7.22 5.87
N ARG A 234 -28.55 8.01 6.40
CA ARG A 234 -28.34 9.39 5.93
C ARG A 234 -27.80 9.43 4.52
N ALA A 235 -26.85 8.57 4.17
CA ALA A 235 -26.33 8.48 2.81
C ALA A 235 -27.43 8.12 1.81
N ILE A 236 -28.32 7.18 2.16
CA ILE A 236 -29.48 6.81 1.36
C ILE A 236 -30.44 8.00 1.22
N SER A 237 -30.72 8.74 2.28
CA SER A 237 -31.59 9.93 2.23
C SER A 237 -31.03 11.05 1.34
N PHE A 238 -29.70 11.10 1.12
CA PHE A 238 -29.06 11.99 0.16
C PHE A 238 -29.06 11.45 -1.28
N GLY A 239 -29.74 10.32 -1.53
CA GLY A 239 -29.83 9.71 -2.86
C GLY A 239 -28.61 8.87 -3.26
N ILE A 240 -27.73 8.51 -2.32
CA ILE A 240 -26.54 7.72 -2.59
C ILE A 240 -26.92 6.23 -2.64
N ASN A 241 -26.58 5.56 -3.73
CA ASN A 241 -26.64 4.10 -3.81
C ASN A 241 -25.43 3.50 -3.08
N VAL A 242 -25.60 3.22 -1.79
CA VAL A 242 -24.53 2.74 -0.90
C VAL A 242 -23.95 1.41 -1.40
N ARG A 243 -24.79 0.50 -1.93
CA ARG A 243 -24.32 -0.78 -2.46
C ARG A 243 -23.38 -0.56 -3.64
N ARG A 244 -23.76 0.28 -4.61
CA ARG A 244 -22.92 0.59 -5.77
C ARG A 244 -21.63 1.31 -5.36
N LEU A 245 -21.72 2.22 -4.38
CA LEU A 245 -20.57 2.93 -3.84
C LEU A 245 -19.57 1.94 -3.22
N ARG A 246 -20.02 1.04 -2.33
CA ARG A 246 -19.17 0.01 -1.71
C ARG A 246 -18.49 -0.88 -2.73
N LEU A 247 -19.24 -1.35 -3.74
CA LEU A 247 -18.71 -2.19 -4.80
C LEU A 247 -17.60 -1.53 -5.61
N SER A 248 -17.87 -0.33 -6.11
CA SER A 248 -16.87 0.41 -6.90
C SER A 248 -15.64 0.75 -6.07
N THR A 249 -15.82 1.03 -4.78
CA THR A 249 -14.72 1.31 -3.85
C THR A 249 -13.90 0.05 -3.59
N LEU A 250 -14.54 -1.09 -3.32
CA LEU A 250 -13.83 -2.38 -3.13
C LEU A 250 -13.01 -2.78 -4.35
N LEU A 251 -13.52 -2.57 -5.57
CA LEU A 251 -12.75 -2.84 -6.79
C LEU A 251 -11.49 -1.95 -6.88
N ARG A 252 -11.59 -0.67 -6.56
CA ARG A 252 -10.44 0.25 -6.52
C ARG A 252 -9.41 -0.19 -5.49
N ILE A 253 -9.85 -0.48 -4.27
CA ILE A 253 -9.01 -1.00 -3.18
C ILE A 253 -8.30 -2.29 -3.64
N SER A 254 -9.05 -3.22 -4.24
CA SER A 254 -8.54 -4.51 -4.68
C SER A 254 -7.43 -4.37 -5.73
N ILE A 255 -7.63 -3.52 -6.73
CA ILE A 255 -6.64 -3.29 -7.78
C ILE A 255 -5.34 -2.71 -7.19
N LEU A 256 -5.45 -1.64 -6.39
CA LEU A 256 -4.28 -1.00 -5.81
C LEU A 256 -3.52 -1.91 -4.84
N SER A 257 -4.25 -2.62 -3.99
CA SER A 257 -3.65 -3.52 -3.01
C SER A 257 -3.04 -4.75 -3.64
N ALA A 258 -3.75 -5.38 -4.58
CA ALA A 258 -3.26 -6.58 -5.27
C ALA A 258 -2.01 -6.29 -6.10
N LEU A 259 -1.96 -5.18 -6.84
CA LEU A 259 -0.76 -4.76 -7.58
C LEU A 259 0.40 -4.43 -6.64
N SER A 260 0.14 -3.68 -5.56
CA SER A 260 1.18 -3.35 -4.59
C SER A 260 1.81 -4.60 -4.01
N VAL A 261 1.00 -5.53 -3.48
CA VAL A 261 1.51 -6.78 -2.87
C VAL A 261 2.17 -7.68 -3.91
N ALA A 262 1.62 -7.76 -5.12
CA ALA A 262 2.20 -8.56 -6.21
C ALA A 262 3.63 -8.11 -6.58
N PHE A 263 3.91 -6.81 -6.51
CA PHE A 263 5.19 -6.26 -6.93
C PHE A 263 6.25 -6.20 -5.82
N VAL A 264 5.84 -5.88 -4.60
CA VAL A 264 6.78 -5.66 -3.49
C VAL A 264 6.58 -6.64 -2.31
N GLY A 265 5.61 -7.54 -2.41
CA GLY A 265 5.21 -8.43 -1.31
C GLY A 265 4.34 -7.72 -0.27
N PRO A 266 4.00 -8.43 0.81
CA PRO A 266 3.14 -7.88 1.85
C PRO A 266 3.83 -6.75 2.62
N ILE A 267 3.25 -5.55 2.62
CA ILE A 267 3.69 -4.41 3.44
C ILE A 267 2.52 -4.02 4.33
N GLY A 268 2.69 -4.25 5.63
CA GLY A 268 1.68 -3.92 6.64
C GLY A 268 1.73 -2.47 7.10
N PHE A 269 0.72 -2.07 7.85
CA PHE A 269 0.59 -0.81 8.59
C PHE A 269 0.42 0.47 7.76
N ILE A 270 0.93 0.58 6.54
CA ILE A 270 0.78 1.81 5.73
C ILE A 270 -0.71 2.16 5.54
N GLY A 271 -1.53 1.19 5.15
CA GLY A 271 -2.98 1.36 4.98
C GLY A 271 -3.77 1.57 6.28
N LEU A 272 -3.13 1.45 7.44
CA LEU A 272 -3.71 1.76 8.76
C LEU A 272 -3.23 3.12 9.26
N VAL A 273 -1.93 3.36 9.24
CA VAL A 273 -1.28 4.53 9.81
C VAL A 273 -1.55 5.78 8.99
N ALA A 274 -1.41 5.70 7.67
CA ALA A 274 -1.56 6.85 6.80
C ALA A 274 -2.98 7.48 6.86
N PRO A 275 -4.07 6.73 6.77
CA PRO A 275 -5.41 7.27 6.94
C PRO A 275 -5.66 7.83 8.35
N HIS A 276 -5.09 7.23 9.38
CA HIS A 276 -5.23 7.73 10.74
C HIS A 276 -4.60 9.11 10.90
N ILE A 277 -3.35 9.28 10.46
CA ILE A 277 -2.66 10.59 10.47
C ILE A 277 -3.42 11.61 9.61
N ALA A 278 -3.88 11.20 8.42
CA ALA A 278 -4.65 12.07 7.54
C ALA A 278 -5.93 12.57 8.21
N ARG A 279 -6.65 11.70 8.93
CA ARG A 279 -7.85 12.07 9.67
C ARG A 279 -7.58 13.08 10.77
N MET A 280 -6.48 12.93 11.50
CA MET A 280 -6.06 13.88 12.53
C MET A 280 -5.74 15.28 11.97
N LEU A 281 -5.14 15.35 10.78
CA LEU A 281 -4.69 16.61 10.19
C LEU A 281 -5.77 17.31 9.33
N PHE A 282 -6.58 16.53 8.60
CA PHE A 282 -7.51 17.01 7.59
C PHE A 282 -8.99 16.79 7.95
N GLY A 283 -9.28 15.96 8.96
CA GLY A 283 -10.65 15.57 9.33
C GLY A 283 -11.24 14.53 8.37
N GLU A 284 -12.57 14.45 8.34
CA GLU A 284 -13.34 13.40 7.63
C GLU A 284 -13.84 13.86 6.23
N ASP A 285 -13.43 15.04 5.76
CA ASP A 285 -13.78 15.50 4.41
C ASP A 285 -12.92 14.76 3.37
N HIS A 286 -13.51 13.81 2.65
CA HIS A 286 -12.81 12.94 1.70
C HIS A 286 -12.17 13.67 0.53
N ARG A 287 -12.56 14.92 0.24
CA ARG A 287 -11.86 15.75 -0.76
C ARG A 287 -10.41 16.02 -0.38
N PHE A 288 -10.12 16.10 0.92
CA PHE A 288 -8.78 16.29 1.47
C PHE A 288 -8.24 15.03 2.12
N TYR A 289 -9.10 14.22 2.75
CA TYR A 289 -8.73 13.01 3.46
C TYR A 289 -8.12 11.94 2.54
N LEU A 290 -8.71 11.71 1.35
CA LEU A 290 -8.19 10.70 0.41
C LEU A 290 -6.79 11.08 -0.13
N PRO A 291 -6.57 12.27 -0.72
CA PRO A 291 -5.24 12.63 -1.20
C PRO A 291 -4.23 12.78 -0.05
N ALA A 292 -4.64 13.26 1.12
CA ALA A 292 -3.77 13.30 2.29
C ALA A 292 -3.34 11.90 2.74
N SER A 293 -4.26 10.94 2.78
CA SER A 293 -3.93 9.55 3.12
C SER A 293 -2.95 8.92 2.14
N ALA A 294 -3.12 9.17 0.84
CA ALA A 294 -2.19 8.74 -0.17
C ALA A 294 -0.79 9.37 0.04
N LEU A 295 -0.71 10.69 0.16
CA LEU A 295 0.56 11.41 0.35
C LEU A 295 1.27 11.01 1.65
N ILE A 296 0.55 10.84 2.75
CA ILE A 296 1.12 10.39 4.02
C ILE A 296 1.61 8.95 3.89
N GLY A 297 0.87 8.08 3.19
CA GLY A 297 1.32 6.72 2.88
C GLY A 297 2.63 6.71 2.09
N ALA A 298 2.75 7.57 1.08
CA ALA A 298 3.98 7.76 0.31
C ALA A 298 5.15 8.21 1.19
N LEU A 299 4.93 9.22 2.03
CA LEU A 299 5.96 9.75 2.92
C LEU A 299 6.41 8.71 3.95
N VAL A 300 5.47 8.02 4.61
CA VAL A 300 5.77 7.00 5.62
C VAL A 300 6.54 5.83 5.00
N LEU A 301 6.14 5.35 3.84
CA LEU A 301 6.84 4.23 3.18
C LEU A 301 8.21 4.65 2.64
N SER A 302 8.36 5.87 2.12
CA SER A 302 9.66 6.41 1.72
C SER A 302 10.60 6.56 2.92
N LEU A 303 10.13 7.04 4.07
CA LEU A 303 10.92 7.10 5.30
C LEU A 303 11.28 5.70 5.81
N ALA A 304 10.37 4.73 5.71
CA ALA A 304 10.67 3.33 6.05
C ALA A 304 11.72 2.73 5.10
N SER A 305 11.68 3.08 3.81
CA SER A 305 12.70 2.72 2.82
C SER A 305 14.08 3.28 3.19
N ILE A 306 14.15 4.54 3.56
CA ILE A 306 15.38 5.18 4.05
C ILE A 306 15.91 4.45 5.29
N ALA A 307 15.05 4.17 6.25
CA ALA A 307 15.44 3.43 7.45
C ALA A 307 15.93 2.03 7.12
N SER A 308 15.30 1.31 6.19
CA SER A 308 15.67 -0.04 5.77
C SER A 308 17.10 -0.14 5.22
N LYS A 309 17.59 0.93 4.60
CA LYS A 309 18.94 1.03 4.03
C LYS A 309 20.03 1.42 5.04
N ASN A 310 19.63 1.95 6.22
CA ASN A 310 20.55 2.53 7.19
C ASN A 310 20.61 1.78 8.53
N LEU A 311 19.63 0.91 8.83
CA LEU A 311 19.58 0.21 10.12
C LEU A 311 20.72 -0.80 10.30
N ILE A 312 21.15 -1.48 9.24
CA ILE A 312 22.29 -2.41 9.25
C ILE A 312 23.27 -1.97 8.17
N PRO A 313 24.50 -1.59 8.51
CA PRO A 313 25.52 -1.22 7.54
C PRO A 313 25.77 -2.35 6.53
N GLY A 314 25.71 -2.03 5.23
CA GLY A 314 25.97 -2.97 4.14
C GLY A 314 24.83 -3.94 3.79
N ALA A 315 23.69 -3.86 4.48
CA ALA A 315 22.50 -4.67 4.17
C ALA A 315 21.24 -3.81 4.03
N ILE A 316 20.36 -4.20 3.11
CA ILE A 316 19.03 -3.61 2.98
C ILE A 316 18.04 -4.55 3.68
N ILE A 317 17.42 -4.07 4.75
CA ILE A 317 16.39 -4.82 5.46
C ILE A 317 15.09 -4.76 4.66
N PRO A 318 14.31 -5.86 4.51
CA PRO A 318 12.97 -5.81 3.92
C PRO A 318 12.12 -4.73 4.59
N VAL A 319 11.54 -3.84 3.78
CA VAL A 319 10.81 -2.67 4.29
C VAL A 319 9.57 -3.05 5.11
N GLY A 320 8.98 -4.22 4.83
CA GLY A 320 7.87 -4.76 5.61
C GLY A 320 8.21 -5.02 7.08
N ILE A 321 9.47 -5.36 7.39
CA ILE A 321 9.94 -5.47 8.77
C ILE A 321 9.95 -4.10 9.43
N VAL A 322 10.50 -3.09 8.76
CA VAL A 322 10.59 -1.72 9.29
C VAL A 322 9.21 -1.15 9.56
N THR A 323 8.28 -1.28 8.60
CA THR A 323 6.91 -0.79 8.77
C THR A 323 6.18 -1.47 9.91
N SER A 324 6.43 -2.76 10.15
CA SER A 324 5.83 -3.51 11.26
C SER A 324 6.41 -3.07 12.61
N LEU A 325 7.72 -2.90 12.70
CA LEU A 325 8.39 -2.47 13.95
C LEU A 325 7.98 -1.07 14.39
N VAL A 326 7.70 -0.17 13.44
CA VAL A 326 7.22 1.19 13.73
C VAL A 326 5.71 1.23 13.88
N GLY A 327 5.00 0.48 13.05
CA GLY A 327 3.54 0.50 13.00
C GLY A 327 2.87 -0.05 14.26
N VAL A 328 3.40 -1.13 14.85
CA VAL A 328 2.82 -1.73 16.07
C VAL A 328 2.88 -0.77 17.27
N PRO A 329 4.03 -0.18 17.64
CA PRO A 329 4.08 0.79 18.74
C PRO A 329 3.21 2.03 18.48
N PHE A 330 3.20 2.53 17.24
CA PHE A 330 2.34 3.65 16.85
C PHE A 330 0.87 3.32 17.11
N PHE A 331 0.42 2.14 16.69
CA PHE A 331 -0.94 1.69 16.85
C PHE A 331 -1.34 1.50 18.32
N LEU A 332 -0.46 0.91 19.11
CA LEU A 332 -0.66 0.79 20.56
C LEU A 332 -0.77 2.16 21.23
N SER A 333 0.01 3.13 20.82
CA SER A 333 -0.04 4.49 21.37
C SER A 333 -1.39 5.16 21.12
N ILE A 334 -2.03 4.90 19.97
CA ILE A 334 -3.36 5.41 19.64
C ILE A 334 -4.42 4.80 20.55
N ILE A 335 -4.39 3.46 20.73
CA ILE A 335 -5.35 2.75 21.59
C ILE A 335 -5.26 3.24 23.03
N LEU A 336 -4.06 3.42 23.55
CA LEU A 336 -3.84 3.85 24.93
C LEU A 336 -4.30 5.31 25.17
N ARG A 337 -4.14 6.19 24.19
CA ARG A 337 -4.63 7.58 24.30
C ARG A 337 -6.14 7.70 24.32
N HIS A 338 -6.86 6.81 23.63
CA HIS A 338 -8.33 6.81 23.67
C HIS A 338 -8.92 6.29 24.99
N ARG A 339 -8.18 5.51 25.78
CA ARG A 339 -8.61 5.06 27.12
C ARG A 339 -8.61 6.16 28.18
N GLY A 340 -7.94 7.27 27.95
CA GLY A 340 -7.93 8.43 28.88
C GLY A 340 -9.06 9.42 28.70
N GLN A 341 -10.01 9.16 27.78
CA GLN A 341 -11.13 10.05 27.47
C GLN A 341 -12.52 9.42 27.76
N VAL A 342 -12.57 8.28 28.47
CA VAL A 342 -13.81 7.64 28.96
C VAL A 342 -13.94 7.86 30.44
#